data_a51518a20c842711af37dd103e48ad06
#
_entry.id   a51518a20c842711af37dd103e48ad06
#
_cell.length_a   1.000
_cell.length_b   1.000
_cell.length_c   1.000
_cell.angle_alpha   90.00
_cell.angle_beta   90.00
_cell.angle_gamma   90.00
#
_symmetry.space_group_name_H-M   'P 1'
#
loop_
_entity.id
_entity.type
_entity.pdbx_description
1 polymer ?
#
loop_
_entity_poly.entity_id
_entity_poly.type
_entity_poly.pdbx_seq_one_letter_code
_entity_poly.pdbx_strand_id
1 'polypeptide(L)'
;MKQSNFHTAMLKIKRTALLAVGLTLFQVLAWAGPRSFQQAQAIAERQAALQGIIMDQQQVSKARKQYLQNGSGSAETTTSYYVFDNGADKGFTIVSGDDELPEIVGYSAHGNSENLMKTEGCAAFLKAYQKFVAAFTQGDAKARKILAEQRALKTDGRYQQSKIAPLLGDIAWDQLTPYNKMCPKYIGSSQSATGCVATAMAQVMMYYQYPKELKATIPAYTTTTHKLKVKAISKGEKYDWHNMHPTYTKGK
;
A
#
# COMPACT_ATOMS: atom_id res chain seq x y z
N MET A 1 -3.94 -18.16 72.51
CA MET A 1 -3.53 -18.70 71.21
C MET A 1 -4.65 -18.75 70.17
N LYS A 2 -5.57 -17.80 70.05
CA LYS A 2 -6.64 -17.79 69.02
C LYS A 2 -6.64 -16.55 68.07
N GLN A 3 -5.84 -15.52 68.38
CA GLN A 3 -5.80 -14.31 67.52
C GLN A 3 -4.84 -14.35 66.34
N SER A 4 -3.85 -15.23 66.34
CA SER A 4 -2.85 -15.33 65.25
C SER A 4 -3.42 -15.93 63.97
N ASN A 5 -4.40 -16.83 64.06
CA ASN A 5 -4.95 -17.53 62.88
C ASN A 5 -5.94 -16.68 62.06
N PHE A 6 -6.57 -15.67 62.68
CA PHE A 6 -7.56 -14.83 62.01
C PHE A 6 -6.87 -13.80 61.09
N HIS A 7 -5.71 -13.26 61.51
CA HIS A 7 -4.95 -12.30 60.71
C HIS A 7 -4.33 -12.95 59.48
N THR A 8 -3.84 -14.19 59.62
CA THR A 8 -3.23 -14.95 58.49
C THR A 8 -4.28 -15.37 57.46
N ALA A 9 -5.48 -15.74 57.90
CA ALA A 9 -6.61 -16.05 57.01
C ALA A 9 -7.11 -14.82 56.25
N MET A 10 -7.23 -13.66 56.93
CA MET A 10 -7.64 -12.40 56.26
C MET A 10 -6.60 -11.87 55.26
N LEU A 11 -5.30 -12.06 55.51
CA LEU A 11 -4.24 -11.69 54.56
C LEU A 11 -4.24 -12.58 53.30
N LYS A 12 -4.57 -13.88 53.46
CA LYS A 12 -4.70 -14.80 52.32
C LYS A 12 -5.91 -14.46 51.45
N ILE A 13 -7.06 -14.11 52.06
CA ILE A 13 -8.27 -13.72 51.33
C ILE A 13 -8.05 -12.39 50.54
N LYS A 14 -7.35 -11.42 51.14
CA LYS A 14 -7.03 -10.17 50.43
C LYS A 14 -6.06 -10.36 49.27
N ARG A 15 -5.07 -11.29 49.41
CA ARG A 15 -4.13 -11.60 48.31
C ARG A 15 -4.78 -12.37 47.16
N THR A 16 -5.68 -13.33 47.47
CA THR A 16 -6.44 -14.06 46.44
C THR A 16 -7.47 -13.17 45.73
N ALA A 17 -8.14 -12.26 46.45
CA ALA A 17 -9.04 -11.29 45.84
C ALA A 17 -8.30 -10.28 44.95
N LEU A 18 -7.09 -9.81 45.33
CA LEU A 18 -6.28 -8.93 44.48
C LEU A 18 -5.76 -9.65 43.24
N LEU A 19 -5.40 -10.93 43.33
CA LEU A 19 -5.00 -11.73 42.18
C LEU A 19 -6.18 -12.04 41.25
N ALA A 20 -7.38 -12.28 41.76
CA ALA A 20 -8.58 -12.50 40.97
C ALA A 20 -9.01 -11.22 40.23
N VAL A 21 -8.95 -10.05 40.89
CA VAL A 21 -9.23 -8.74 40.25
C VAL A 21 -8.15 -8.40 39.24
N GLY A 22 -6.88 -8.74 39.48
CA GLY A 22 -5.79 -8.57 38.52
C GLY A 22 -5.92 -9.46 37.27
N LEU A 23 -6.43 -10.69 37.42
CA LEU A 23 -6.66 -11.60 36.30
C LEU A 23 -7.92 -11.25 35.48
N THR A 24 -8.95 -10.65 36.12
CA THR A 24 -10.17 -10.25 35.39
C THR A 24 -10.01 -8.94 34.64
N LEU A 25 -9.03 -8.10 35.00
CA LEU A 25 -8.69 -6.90 34.24
C LEU A 25 -7.83 -7.17 32.99
N PHE A 26 -7.28 -8.41 32.82
CA PHE A 26 -6.51 -8.79 31.64
C PHE A 26 -7.28 -9.60 30.60
N GLN A 27 -8.56 -9.86 30.84
CA GLN A 27 -9.47 -10.38 29.82
C GLN A 27 -10.26 -9.24 29.16
N VAL A 28 -9.60 -8.18 28.73
CA VAL A 28 -10.07 -7.47 27.56
C VAL A 28 -9.78 -8.43 26.42
N LEU A 29 -10.73 -9.33 26.17
CA LEU A 29 -10.82 -10.08 24.92
C LEU A 29 -10.57 -9.05 23.82
N ALA A 30 -9.45 -9.17 23.13
CA ALA A 30 -9.24 -8.49 21.86
C ALA A 30 -10.31 -9.05 20.92
N TRP A 31 -11.51 -8.50 21.00
CA TRP A 31 -12.53 -8.75 19.99
C TRP A 31 -12.00 -8.13 18.72
N ALA A 32 -11.59 -8.97 17.82
CA ALA A 32 -11.27 -8.58 16.46
C ALA A 32 -12.45 -7.78 15.90
N GLY A 33 -12.19 -6.58 15.37
CA GLY A 33 -13.25 -5.71 14.89
C GLY A 33 -12.78 -4.31 14.47
N PRO A 34 -13.69 -3.35 14.43
CA PRO A 34 -13.37 -2.01 14.00
C PRO A 34 -12.28 -1.36 14.86
N ARG A 35 -11.20 -0.92 14.21
CA ARG A 35 -10.09 -0.21 14.86
C ARG A 35 -10.54 1.19 15.26
N SER A 36 -10.29 1.57 16.51
CA SER A 36 -10.57 2.93 16.98
C SER A 36 -9.62 3.94 16.32
N PHE A 37 -10.02 5.22 16.30
CA PHE A 37 -9.16 6.29 15.80
C PHE A 37 -7.83 6.36 16.56
N GLN A 38 -7.85 6.21 17.90
CA GLN A 38 -6.64 6.23 18.72
C GLN A 38 -5.68 5.08 18.38
N GLN A 39 -6.21 3.88 18.17
CA GLN A 39 -5.41 2.73 17.72
C GLN A 39 -4.79 3.00 16.35
N ALA A 40 -5.57 3.52 15.40
CA ALA A 40 -5.08 3.85 14.08
C ALA A 40 -4.04 4.97 14.10
N GLN A 41 -4.23 5.99 14.95
CA GLN A 41 -3.26 7.06 15.15
C GLN A 41 -1.92 6.52 15.69
N ALA A 42 -1.95 5.68 16.71
CA ALA A 42 -0.72 5.09 17.27
C ALA A 42 0.05 4.25 16.24
N ILE A 43 -0.66 3.56 15.34
CA ILE A 43 -0.06 2.82 14.22
C ILE A 43 0.59 3.80 13.23
N ALA A 44 -0.10 4.88 12.87
CA ALA A 44 0.43 5.89 11.96
C ALA A 44 1.68 6.58 12.52
N GLU A 45 1.67 6.96 13.80
CA GLU A 45 2.81 7.56 14.50
C GLU A 45 4.03 6.61 14.51
N ARG A 46 3.81 5.32 14.80
CA ARG A 46 4.87 4.31 14.73
C ARG A 46 5.43 4.16 13.31
N GLN A 47 4.56 4.16 12.29
CA GLN A 47 5.00 4.07 10.89
C GLN A 47 5.79 5.32 10.46
N ALA A 48 5.38 6.52 10.86
CA ALA A 48 6.12 7.75 10.60
C ALA A 48 7.48 7.74 11.29
N ALA A 49 7.55 7.29 12.55
CA ALA A 49 8.80 7.18 13.31
C ALA A 49 9.79 6.21 12.65
N LEU A 50 9.34 5.10 12.05
CA LEU A 50 10.19 4.19 11.28
C LEU A 50 10.83 4.87 10.04
N GLN A 51 10.24 5.96 9.57
CA GLN A 51 10.75 6.78 8.47
C GLN A 51 11.55 8.00 8.98
N GLY A 52 11.78 8.12 10.28
CA GLY A 52 12.45 9.28 10.89
C GLY A 52 11.59 10.55 10.94
N ILE A 53 10.26 10.42 10.81
CA ILE A 53 9.31 11.53 10.75
C ILE A 53 8.57 11.62 12.10
N ILE A 54 8.49 12.83 12.65
CA ILE A 54 7.63 13.15 13.80
C ILE A 54 6.34 13.77 13.23
N MET A 55 5.21 13.15 13.53
CA MET A 55 3.90 13.62 13.06
C MET A 55 3.51 14.93 13.75
N ASP A 56 2.95 15.85 12.96
CA ASP A 56 2.35 17.08 13.46
C ASP A 56 0.94 16.79 14.02
N GLN A 57 0.76 16.95 15.32
CA GLN A 57 -0.50 16.68 16.02
C GLN A 57 -1.67 17.57 15.52
N GLN A 58 -1.38 18.76 15.01
CA GLN A 58 -2.43 19.61 14.41
C GLN A 58 -2.96 19.02 13.10
N GLN A 59 -2.10 18.38 12.30
CA GLN A 59 -2.52 17.71 11.06
C GLN A 59 -3.31 16.44 11.36
N VAL A 60 -2.95 15.69 12.38
CA VAL A 60 -3.71 14.52 12.85
C VAL A 60 -5.15 14.90 13.20
N SER A 61 -5.35 16.01 13.92
CA SER A 61 -6.69 16.48 14.29
C SER A 61 -7.54 16.92 13.09
N LYS A 62 -6.91 17.46 12.03
CA LYS A 62 -7.59 17.80 10.76
C LYS A 62 -8.01 16.54 10.00
N ALA A 63 -7.15 15.53 9.89
CA ALA A 63 -7.45 14.25 9.26
C ALA A 63 -8.71 13.62 9.85
N ARG A 64 -8.83 13.58 11.18
CA ARG A 64 -10.01 13.08 11.87
C ARG A 64 -11.32 13.70 11.40
N LYS A 65 -11.39 15.02 11.20
CA LYS A 65 -12.61 15.73 10.78
C LYS A 65 -12.99 15.41 9.34
N GLN A 66 -12.02 15.27 8.45
CA GLN A 66 -12.25 15.09 7.02
C GLN A 66 -12.83 13.71 6.68
N TYR A 67 -12.40 12.65 7.40
CA TYR A 67 -12.83 11.27 7.11
C TYR A 67 -14.12 10.86 7.84
N LEU A 68 -14.47 11.49 8.94
CA LEU A 68 -15.78 11.30 9.59
C LEU A 68 -16.94 11.96 8.82
N GLN A 69 -16.67 12.95 7.97
CA GLN A 69 -17.71 13.64 7.17
C GLN A 69 -18.05 12.90 5.86
N ASN A 70 -17.18 12.03 5.35
CA ASN A 70 -17.42 11.29 4.11
C ASN A 70 -18.16 9.96 4.31
N GLY A 71 -18.51 9.60 5.55
CA GLY A 71 -19.41 8.51 5.88
C GLY A 71 -20.87 8.95 5.73
N SER A 72 -21.43 8.83 4.52
CA SER A 72 -22.83 9.08 4.25
C SER A 72 -23.72 8.11 5.03
N GLY A 73 -24.48 8.66 5.95
CA GLY A 73 -25.58 8.19 6.73
C GLY A 73 -26.19 6.80 6.44
N SER A 74 -25.88 5.85 7.29
CA SER A 74 -26.82 4.90 7.91
C SER A 74 -26.09 4.20 9.06
N ALA A 75 -26.82 3.77 10.08
CA ALA A 75 -26.33 3.16 11.31
C ALA A 75 -25.24 2.10 11.03
N GLU A 76 -24.09 2.16 11.78
CA GLU A 76 -22.93 1.28 11.69
C GLU A 76 -22.07 1.41 10.42
N THR A 77 -21.57 2.60 10.16
CA THR A 77 -20.55 2.77 9.12
C THR A 77 -19.19 2.32 9.66
N THR A 78 -18.82 1.08 9.40
CA THR A 78 -17.47 0.58 9.66
C THR A 78 -16.48 1.39 8.84
N THR A 79 -15.56 2.09 9.49
CA THR A 79 -14.51 2.84 8.82
C THR A 79 -13.57 1.87 8.12
N SER A 80 -13.49 1.93 6.79
CA SER A 80 -12.63 1.03 6.03
C SER A 80 -11.13 1.32 6.21
N TYR A 81 -10.77 2.58 6.36
CA TYR A 81 -9.40 3.04 6.61
C TYR A 81 -9.37 4.45 7.18
N TYR A 82 -8.24 4.79 7.80
CA TYR A 82 -7.89 6.13 8.26
C TYR A 82 -6.72 6.66 7.44
N VAL A 83 -6.66 7.95 7.20
CA VAL A 83 -5.52 8.61 6.58
C VAL A 83 -4.97 9.68 7.53
N PHE A 84 -3.69 9.64 7.76
CA PHE A 84 -2.97 10.58 8.62
C PHE A 84 -1.87 11.25 7.82
N ASP A 85 -1.91 12.59 7.72
CA ASP A 85 -0.79 13.37 7.22
C ASP A 85 0.26 13.54 8.32
N ASN A 86 1.53 13.36 7.97
CA ASN A 86 2.64 13.49 8.92
C ASN A 86 3.04 14.96 9.17
N GLY A 87 2.48 15.89 8.40
CA GLY A 87 2.79 17.31 8.40
C GLY A 87 2.93 17.84 6.98
N ALA A 88 3.18 19.15 6.83
CA ALA A 88 3.35 19.77 5.53
C ALA A 88 4.48 19.07 4.75
N ASP A 89 4.15 18.44 3.64
CA ASP A 89 5.05 17.72 2.72
C ASP A 89 5.92 16.60 3.35
N LYS A 90 5.51 16.12 4.54
CA LYS A 90 6.19 15.02 5.25
C LYS A 90 5.59 13.65 5.00
N GLY A 91 4.77 13.53 3.95
CA GLY A 91 4.09 12.29 3.61
C GLY A 91 2.86 12.01 4.45
N PHE A 92 2.34 10.81 4.30
CA PHE A 92 1.11 10.35 4.96
C PHE A 92 1.15 8.85 5.23
N THR A 93 0.26 8.40 6.10
CA THR A 93 0.05 6.98 6.40
C THR A 93 -1.45 6.63 6.29
N ILE A 94 -1.75 5.54 5.59
CA ILE A 94 -3.10 4.97 5.50
C ILE A 94 -3.14 3.72 6.36
N VAL A 95 -4.01 3.71 7.35
CA VAL A 95 -4.17 2.64 8.33
C VAL A 95 -5.50 1.94 8.12
N SER A 96 -5.53 0.62 8.16
CA SER A 96 -6.77 -0.18 8.10
C SER A 96 -7.74 0.19 9.22
N GLY A 97 -9.03 0.22 8.91
CA GLY A 97 -10.10 0.44 9.88
C GLY A 97 -10.51 -0.81 10.68
N ASP A 98 -9.94 -1.97 10.38
CA ASP A 98 -10.25 -3.24 11.03
C ASP A 98 -8.97 -3.87 11.57
N ASP A 99 -8.99 -4.42 12.79
CA ASP A 99 -7.80 -4.95 13.44
C ASP A 99 -7.45 -6.38 13.01
N GLU A 100 -8.36 -7.09 12.35
CA GLU A 100 -8.06 -8.34 11.66
C GLU A 100 -7.27 -8.12 10.36
N LEU A 101 -7.33 -6.93 9.77
CA LEU A 101 -6.62 -6.61 8.54
C LEU A 101 -5.21 -6.08 8.82
N PRO A 102 -4.28 -6.18 7.85
CA PRO A 102 -2.95 -5.57 7.96
C PRO A 102 -3.04 -4.11 8.37
N GLU A 103 -2.23 -3.70 9.35
CA GLU A 103 -2.28 -2.35 9.92
C GLU A 103 -2.08 -1.26 8.87
N ILE A 104 -1.07 -1.40 8.03
CA ILE A 104 -0.69 -0.41 7.01
C ILE A 104 -1.27 -0.81 5.65
N VAL A 105 -2.11 0.06 5.11
CA VAL A 105 -2.67 -0.04 3.75
C VAL A 105 -1.73 0.59 2.74
N GLY A 106 -1.09 1.68 3.11
CA GLY A 106 -0.11 2.38 2.31
C GLY A 106 0.51 3.56 3.06
N TYR A 107 1.64 4.05 2.57
CA TYR A 107 2.29 5.24 3.12
C TYR A 107 3.15 5.93 2.07
N SER A 108 3.48 7.19 2.33
CA SER A 108 4.49 7.95 1.61
C SER A 108 5.36 8.71 2.59
N ALA A 109 6.65 8.85 2.29
CA ALA A 109 7.58 9.70 3.05
C ALA A 109 7.60 11.16 2.57
N HIS A 110 6.88 11.48 1.49
CA HIS A 110 6.86 12.80 0.86
C HIS A 110 5.44 13.17 0.43
N GLY A 111 5.20 14.47 0.24
CA GLY A 111 3.89 14.99 -0.16
C GLY A 111 2.88 14.96 0.98
N ASN A 112 1.60 14.98 0.62
CA ASN A 112 0.47 14.92 1.54
C ASN A 112 -0.68 14.10 0.97
N SER A 113 -1.73 13.87 1.77
CA SER A 113 -2.88 13.08 1.36
C SER A 113 -3.92 13.83 0.51
N GLU A 114 -3.81 15.14 0.34
CA GLU A 114 -4.85 15.95 -0.32
C GLU A 114 -5.17 15.51 -1.75
N ASN A 115 -4.17 14.98 -2.45
CA ASN A 115 -4.30 14.53 -3.83
C ASN A 115 -4.55 13.03 -3.99
N LEU A 116 -4.64 12.26 -2.90
CA LEU A 116 -4.87 10.80 -2.97
C LEU A 116 -6.08 10.45 -3.83
N MET A 117 -7.23 11.09 -3.56
CA MET A 117 -8.46 10.83 -4.29
C MET A 117 -8.52 11.49 -5.66
N LYS A 118 -7.64 12.45 -5.93
CA LYS A 118 -7.52 13.13 -7.24
C LYS A 118 -6.64 12.31 -8.20
N THR A 119 -5.77 11.45 -7.67
CA THR A 119 -4.92 10.57 -8.47
C THR A 119 -5.69 9.30 -8.81
N GLU A 120 -5.99 9.10 -10.09
CA GLU A 120 -6.85 8.00 -10.57
C GLU A 120 -6.45 6.63 -10.02
N GLY A 121 -5.16 6.29 -10.03
CA GLY A 121 -4.65 5.02 -9.51
C GLY A 121 -4.87 4.86 -8.02
N CYS A 122 -4.59 5.90 -7.22
CA CYS A 122 -4.82 5.87 -5.76
C CYS A 122 -6.31 5.79 -5.44
N ALA A 123 -7.14 6.56 -6.13
CA ALA A 123 -8.60 6.54 -5.95
C ALA A 123 -9.18 5.16 -6.28
N ALA A 124 -8.75 4.54 -7.39
CA ALA A 124 -9.17 3.20 -7.78
C ALA A 124 -8.75 2.15 -6.75
N PHE A 125 -7.50 2.20 -6.27
CA PHE A 125 -6.99 1.32 -5.23
C PHE A 125 -7.80 1.45 -3.93
N LEU A 126 -7.98 2.66 -3.41
CA LEU A 126 -8.72 2.89 -2.17
C LEU A 126 -10.18 2.47 -2.28
N LYS A 127 -10.82 2.69 -3.44
CA LYS A 127 -12.18 2.19 -3.71
C LYS A 127 -12.25 0.66 -3.73
N ALA A 128 -11.25 0.00 -4.32
CA ALA A 128 -11.16 -1.47 -4.29
C ALA A 128 -10.93 -1.98 -2.87
N TYR A 129 -10.07 -1.33 -2.09
CA TYR A 129 -9.83 -1.66 -0.69
C TYR A 129 -11.11 -1.50 0.17
N GLN A 130 -11.87 -0.43 0.01
CA GLN A 130 -13.17 -0.25 0.68
C GLN A 130 -14.15 -1.39 0.38
N LYS A 131 -14.25 -1.81 -0.88
CA LYS A 131 -15.07 -2.96 -1.27
C LYS A 131 -14.60 -4.26 -0.62
N PHE A 132 -13.29 -4.47 -0.55
CA PHE A 132 -12.71 -5.63 0.10
C PHE A 132 -13.03 -5.64 1.60
N VAL A 133 -12.84 -4.51 2.31
CA VAL A 133 -13.17 -4.40 3.74
C VAL A 133 -14.67 -4.67 3.97
N ALA A 134 -15.55 -4.09 3.15
CA ALA A 134 -16.98 -4.32 3.25
C ALA A 134 -17.35 -5.81 3.08
N ALA A 135 -16.79 -6.48 2.08
CA ALA A 135 -16.99 -7.91 1.88
C ALA A 135 -16.44 -8.74 3.06
N PHE A 136 -15.25 -8.38 3.55
CA PHE A 136 -14.61 -9.04 4.68
C PHE A 136 -15.46 -8.95 5.96
N THR A 137 -15.93 -7.77 6.32
CA THR A 137 -16.77 -7.54 7.51
C THR A 137 -18.15 -8.21 7.40
N GLN A 138 -18.65 -8.38 6.18
CA GLN A 138 -19.89 -9.16 5.91
C GLN A 138 -19.67 -10.67 5.92
N GLY A 139 -18.44 -11.13 6.15
CA GLY A 139 -18.13 -12.56 6.23
C GLY A 139 -17.94 -13.27 4.89
N ASP A 140 -17.67 -12.52 3.81
CA ASP A 140 -17.42 -13.09 2.49
C ASP A 140 -16.26 -14.11 2.52
N ALA A 141 -16.54 -15.35 2.06
CA ALA A 141 -15.59 -16.45 2.12
C ALA A 141 -14.33 -16.20 1.28
N LYS A 142 -14.45 -15.50 0.14
CA LYS A 142 -13.33 -15.18 -0.74
C LYS A 142 -12.42 -14.14 -0.11
N ALA A 143 -12.99 -13.09 0.50
CA ALA A 143 -12.23 -12.07 1.22
C ALA A 143 -11.45 -12.69 2.39
N ARG A 144 -12.09 -13.55 3.18
CA ARG A 144 -11.45 -14.28 4.29
C ARG A 144 -10.35 -15.23 3.82
N LYS A 145 -10.56 -15.93 2.70
CA LYS A 145 -9.55 -16.80 2.08
C LYS A 145 -8.30 -16.01 1.66
N ILE A 146 -8.47 -14.87 0.99
CA ILE A 146 -7.36 -13.98 0.59
C ILE A 146 -6.53 -13.57 1.81
N LEU A 147 -7.18 -13.17 2.91
CA LEU A 147 -6.47 -12.78 4.13
C LEU A 147 -5.73 -13.97 4.76
N ALA A 148 -6.34 -15.15 4.80
CA ALA A 148 -5.71 -16.36 5.33
C ALA A 148 -4.46 -16.75 4.51
N GLU A 149 -4.53 -16.68 3.18
CA GLU A 149 -3.39 -16.92 2.28
C GLU A 149 -2.27 -15.89 2.52
N GLN A 150 -2.59 -14.61 2.67
CA GLN A 150 -1.59 -13.58 2.97
C GLN A 150 -0.91 -13.79 4.33
N ARG A 151 -1.68 -14.22 5.35
CA ARG A 151 -1.12 -14.55 6.68
C ARG A 151 -0.22 -15.77 6.61
N ALA A 152 -0.62 -16.83 5.89
CA ALA A 152 0.19 -18.02 5.69
C ALA A 152 1.52 -17.70 5.00
N LEU A 153 1.53 -16.83 3.99
CA LEU A 153 2.74 -16.38 3.32
C LEU A 153 3.71 -15.66 4.27
N LYS A 154 3.21 -14.83 5.21
CA LYS A 154 4.06 -14.15 6.21
C LYS A 154 4.70 -15.11 7.21
N THR A 155 4.01 -16.21 7.56
CA THR A 155 4.51 -17.19 8.53
C THR A 155 5.44 -18.24 7.93
N ASP A 156 5.43 -18.39 6.61
CA ASP A 156 6.21 -19.41 5.86
C ASP A 156 7.73 -19.12 5.81
N GLY A 157 8.23 -18.10 6.49
CA GLY A 157 9.68 -17.79 6.51
C GLY A 157 10.29 -17.40 5.15
N ARG A 158 9.60 -17.68 4.04
CA ARG A 158 10.02 -17.29 2.67
C ARG A 158 10.04 -15.78 2.49
N TYR A 159 9.33 -15.05 3.34
CA TYR A 159 9.32 -13.58 3.39
C TYR A 159 10.20 -13.00 4.49
N GLN A 160 11.07 -13.78 5.12
CA GLN A 160 12.15 -13.19 5.89
C GLN A 160 13.02 -12.41 4.90
N GLN A 161 13.01 -11.10 5.06
CA GLN A 161 13.75 -10.16 4.22
C GLN A 161 15.25 -10.40 4.33
N SER A 162 15.75 -11.40 3.61
CA SER A 162 17.10 -11.29 3.09
C SER A 162 17.05 -10.09 2.13
N LYS A 163 17.97 -9.16 2.24
CA LYS A 163 18.12 -8.07 1.26
C LYS A 163 18.33 -8.70 -0.11
N ILE A 164 17.26 -8.78 -0.90
CA ILE A 164 17.37 -9.23 -2.29
C ILE A 164 17.89 -8.03 -3.07
N ALA A 165 19.09 -8.15 -3.62
CA ALA A 165 19.64 -7.14 -4.49
C ALA A 165 18.72 -6.94 -5.70
N PRO A 166 18.52 -5.70 -6.20
CA PRO A 166 17.74 -5.45 -7.40
C PRO A 166 18.26 -6.29 -8.59
N LEU A 167 17.39 -7.10 -9.19
CA LEU A 167 17.77 -7.98 -10.32
C LEU A 167 18.25 -7.18 -11.53
N LEU A 168 17.61 -6.04 -11.80
CA LEU A 168 17.87 -5.25 -13.01
C LEU A 168 19.15 -4.39 -12.93
N GLY A 169 19.86 -4.39 -11.77
CA GLY A 169 21.07 -3.60 -11.60
C GLY A 169 20.85 -2.11 -11.87
N ASP A 170 21.65 -1.55 -12.79
CA ASP A 170 21.63 -0.11 -13.11
C ASP A 170 20.61 0.26 -14.18
N ILE A 171 19.78 -0.69 -14.67
CA ILE A 171 18.76 -0.39 -15.68
C ILE A 171 17.66 0.47 -15.03
N ALA A 172 17.60 1.74 -15.45
CA ALA A 172 16.70 2.73 -14.89
C ALA A 172 15.97 3.50 -16.01
N TRP A 173 15.25 2.76 -16.85
CA TRP A 173 14.47 3.37 -17.93
C TRP A 173 13.18 4.00 -17.40
N ASP A 174 12.84 5.13 -18.03
CA ASP A 174 11.70 5.97 -17.68
C ASP A 174 10.61 5.88 -18.78
N GLN A 175 9.49 6.52 -18.56
CA GLN A 175 8.36 6.58 -19.49
C GLN A 175 8.36 7.82 -20.38
N LEU A 176 9.22 8.80 -20.09
CA LEU A 176 9.28 10.09 -20.75
C LEU A 176 10.54 10.21 -21.65
N THR A 177 10.84 11.41 -22.12
CA THR A 177 12.02 11.68 -22.95
C THR A 177 13.30 11.33 -22.20
N PRO A 178 14.24 10.56 -22.84
CA PRO A 178 14.28 10.21 -24.26
C PRO A 178 13.58 8.88 -24.64
N TYR A 179 13.07 8.11 -23.68
CA TYR A 179 12.58 6.75 -23.90
C TYR A 179 11.31 6.68 -24.76
N ASN A 180 10.49 7.73 -24.74
CA ASN A 180 9.23 7.80 -25.47
C ASN A 180 9.34 8.44 -26.88
N LYS A 181 10.55 8.61 -27.41
CA LYS A 181 10.75 9.30 -28.70
C LYS A 181 9.95 8.69 -29.87
N MET A 182 9.72 7.39 -29.85
CA MET A 182 8.97 6.66 -30.88
C MET A 182 7.46 6.57 -30.58
N CYS A 183 7.02 7.01 -29.43
CA CYS A 183 5.59 7.02 -29.11
C CYS A 183 4.84 8.06 -29.95
N PRO A 184 3.55 7.85 -30.27
CA PRO A 184 2.75 8.82 -31.01
C PRO A 184 2.60 10.12 -30.22
N LYS A 185 2.46 11.24 -30.95
CA LYS A 185 2.19 12.53 -30.31
C LYS A 185 0.76 12.57 -29.82
N TYR A 186 0.59 13.19 -28.66
CA TYR A 186 -0.68 13.33 -27.96
C TYR A 186 -0.84 14.79 -27.55
N ILE A 187 -2.00 15.38 -27.67
CA ILE A 187 -2.31 16.80 -27.41
C ILE A 187 -1.17 17.75 -27.81
N GLY A 188 -1.32 18.42 -28.95
CA GLY A 188 -0.32 19.34 -29.49
C GLY A 188 0.94 18.63 -29.97
N SER A 189 2.10 19.05 -29.50
CA SER A 189 3.39 18.48 -29.90
C SER A 189 3.98 17.46 -28.91
N SER A 190 3.32 17.24 -27.77
CA SER A 190 3.83 16.37 -26.71
C SER A 190 3.77 14.90 -27.08
N GLN A 191 4.86 14.19 -26.83
CA GLN A 191 4.95 12.75 -27.00
C GLN A 191 4.17 12.03 -25.92
N SER A 192 3.44 10.96 -26.25
CA SER A 192 2.81 10.07 -25.26
C SER A 192 3.87 9.42 -24.39
N ALA A 193 3.56 9.16 -23.12
CA ALA A 193 4.39 8.29 -22.28
C ALA A 193 4.34 6.84 -22.78
N THR A 194 5.42 6.06 -22.57
CA THR A 194 5.48 4.64 -22.95
C THR A 194 4.47 3.78 -22.17
N GLY A 195 4.11 4.17 -20.95
CA GLY A 195 3.29 3.42 -20.03
C GLY A 195 4.11 2.52 -19.08
N CYS A 196 3.70 2.43 -17.82
CA CYS A 196 4.45 1.75 -16.76
C CYS A 196 4.69 0.25 -17.06
N VAL A 197 3.68 -0.47 -17.57
CA VAL A 197 3.80 -1.89 -17.90
C VAL A 197 4.80 -2.13 -19.05
N ALA A 198 4.72 -1.32 -20.10
CA ALA A 198 5.64 -1.42 -21.24
C ALA A 198 7.08 -1.12 -20.82
N THR A 199 7.29 -0.09 -19.99
CA THR A 199 8.62 0.27 -19.46
C THR A 199 9.19 -0.83 -18.57
N ALA A 200 8.41 -1.38 -17.64
CA ALA A 200 8.85 -2.48 -16.79
C ALA A 200 9.23 -3.72 -17.61
N MET A 201 8.40 -4.09 -18.59
CA MET A 201 8.70 -5.21 -19.50
C MET A 201 9.97 -4.96 -20.30
N ALA A 202 10.16 -3.76 -20.85
CA ALA A 202 11.34 -3.41 -21.62
C ALA A 202 12.62 -3.50 -20.78
N GLN A 203 12.61 -3.10 -19.52
CA GLN A 203 13.74 -3.26 -18.58
C GLN A 203 14.09 -4.73 -18.35
N VAL A 204 13.09 -5.59 -18.16
CA VAL A 204 13.30 -7.05 -18.04
C VAL A 204 13.88 -7.63 -19.34
N MET A 205 13.34 -7.23 -20.48
CA MET A 205 13.85 -7.65 -21.79
C MET A 205 15.31 -7.21 -21.99
N MET A 206 15.66 -5.99 -21.59
CA MET A 206 17.04 -5.47 -21.64
C MET A 206 17.97 -6.27 -20.72
N TYR A 207 17.56 -6.60 -19.52
CA TYR A 207 18.36 -7.40 -18.58
C TYR A 207 18.72 -8.77 -19.17
N TYR A 208 17.76 -9.46 -19.78
CA TYR A 208 17.97 -10.76 -20.41
C TYR A 208 18.51 -10.68 -21.84
N GLN A 209 18.54 -9.48 -22.43
CA GLN A 209 18.84 -9.26 -23.85
C GLN A 209 18.04 -10.20 -24.77
N TYR A 210 16.76 -10.33 -24.48
CA TYR A 210 15.84 -11.26 -25.16
C TYR A 210 14.46 -10.62 -25.38
N PRO A 211 13.79 -10.90 -26.52
CA PRO A 211 14.24 -11.69 -27.68
C PRO A 211 15.28 -10.95 -28.53
N LYS A 212 15.98 -11.65 -29.43
CA LYS A 212 16.93 -11.02 -30.38
C LYS A 212 16.22 -10.32 -31.52
N GLU A 213 15.02 -10.78 -31.85
CA GLU A 213 14.17 -10.24 -32.90
C GLU A 213 12.69 -10.43 -32.59
N LEU A 214 11.85 -9.63 -33.22
CA LEU A 214 10.38 -9.74 -33.08
C LEU A 214 9.90 -11.03 -33.77
N LYS A 215 9.27 -11.93 -33.01
CA LYS A 215 8.86 -13.27 -33.51
C LYS A 215 7.56 -13.27 -34.32
N ALA A 216 6.74 -12.24 -34.18
CA ALA A 216 5.51 -12.06 -34.95
C ALA A 216 5.31 -10.58 -35.29
N THR A 217 4.63 -10.29 -36.39
CA THR A 217 4.27 -8.91 -36.75
C THR A 217 3.28 -8.36 -35.72
N ILE A 218 3.57 -7.16 -35.20
CA ILE A 218 2.60 -6.37 -34.42
C ILE A 218 1.81 -5.54 -35.45
N PRO A 219 0.50 -5.78 -35.61
CA PRO A 219 -0.30 -5.05 -36.61
C PRO A 219 -0.44 -3.58 -36.24
N ALA A 220 -0.63 -2.74 -37.26
CA ALA A 220 -1.03 -1.34 -37.02
C ALA A 220 -2.41 -1.29 -36.32
N TYR A 221 -2.57 -0.33 -35.43
CA TYR A 221 -3.86 -0.14 -34.72
C TYR A 221 -4.12 1.33 -34.42
N THR A 222 -5.36 1.63 -34.06
CA THR A 222 -5.76 2.94 -33.59
C THR A 222 -6.20 2.82 -32.13
N THR A 223 -5.62 3.67 -31.25
CA THR A 223 -5.97 3.66 -29.83
C THR A 223 -7.46 4.00 -29.61
N THR A 224 -8.07 3.37 -28.60
CA THR A 224 -9.53 3.53 -28.34
C THR A 224 -9.88 4.92 -27.83
N THR A 225 -9.08 5.50 -26.92
CA THR A 225 -9.39 6.76 -26.23
C THR A 225 -9.07 7.98 -27.09
N HIS A 226 -7.83 8.07 -27.58
CA HIS A 226 -7.37 9.30 -28.26
C HIS A 226 -7.25 9.15 -29.78
N LYS A 227 -7.68 8.00 -30.33
CA LYS A 227 -7.68 7.71 -31.76
C LYS A 227 -6.32 7.92 -32.44
N LEU A 228 -5.22 7.67 -31.69
CA LEU A 228 -3.87 7.76 -32.20
C LEU A 228 -3.56 6.55 -33.09
N LYS A 229 -3.01 6.81 -34.26
CA LYS A 229 -2.59 5.76 -35.21
C LYS A 229 -1.19 5.25 -34.82
N VAL A 230 -1.08 3.96 -34.54
CA VAL A 230 0.20 3.27 -34.26
C VAL A 230 0.54 2.40 -35.45
N LYS A 231 1.76 2.55 -35.98
CA LYS A 231 2.24 1.80 -37.13
C LYS A 231 2.51 0.34 -36.80
N ALA A 232 2.39 -0.53 -37.80
CA ALA A 232 2.82 -1.93 -37.65
C ALA A 232 4.33 -2.03 -37.44
N ILE A 233 4.76 -3.08 -36.73
CA ILE A 233 6.17 -3.47 -36.63
C ILE A 233 6.29 -4.88 -37.22
N SER A 234 7.16 -5.05 -38.16
CA SER A 234 7.30 -6.31 -38.93
C SER A 234 7.99 -7.40 -38.09
N LYS A 235 7.59 -8.65 -38.30
CA LYS A 235 8.35 -9.81 -37.84
C LYS A 235 9.79 -9.71 -38.33
N GLY A 236 10.75 -10.12 -37.47
CA GLY A 236 12.17 -10.11 -37.80
C GLY A 236 12.89 -8.80 -37.48
N GLU A 237 12.16 -7.76 -37.04
CA GLU A 237 12.79 -6.54 -36.52
C GLU A 237 13.71 -6.90 -35.37
N LYS A 238 14.97 -6.46 -35.41
CA LYS A 238 16.01 -6.82 -34.44
C LYS A 238 16.09 -5.84 -33.30
N TYR A 239 16.32 -6.36 -32.11
CA TYR A 239 16.65 -5.56 -30.94
C TYR A 239 18.15 -5.45 -30.79
N ASP A 240 18.69 -4.23 -30.82
CA ASP A 240 20.10 -3.95 -30.69
C ASP A 240 20.52 -3.79 -29.24
N TRP A 241 20.36 -4.86 -28.47
CA TRP A 241 20.62 -4.88 -27.02
C TRP A 241 22.03 -4.42 -26.66
N HIS A 242 23.01 -4.68 -27.51
CA HIS A 242 24.40 -4.32 -27.25
C HIS A 242 24.63 -2.80 -27.23
N ASN A 243 23.89 -2.05 -28.04
CA ASN A 243 23.97 -0.60 -28.11
C ASN A 243 22.95 0.13 -27.23
N MET A 244 22.10 -0.61 -26.51
CA MET A 244 21.21 -0.01 -25.53
C MET A 244 21.93 0.23 -24.20
N HIS A 245 21.77 1.43 -23.65
CA HIS A 245 22.37 1.80 -22.37
C HIS A 245 21.42 1.57 -21.19
N PRO A 246 21.93 1.23 -19.99
CA PRO A 246 21.11 1.10 -18.78
C PRO A 246 20.34 2.38 -18.44
N THR A 247 20.90 3.53 -18.78
CA THR A 247 20.29 4.85 -18.57
C THR A 247 20.57 5.77 -19.74
N TYR A 248 19.66 6.69 -20.01
CA TYR A 248 19.83 7.77 -20.97
C TYR A 248 19.58 9.11 -20.29
N THR A 249 20.51 10.06 -20.41
CA THR A 249 20.32 11.42 -19.93
C THR A 249 19.74 12.31 -21.02
N LYS A 250 18.86 13.26 -20.61
CA LYS A 250 18.29 14.24 -21.54
C LYS A 250 19.41 15.05 -22.19
N GLY A 251 19.57 14.97 -23.52
CA GLY A 251 20.55 15.77 -24.27
C GLY A 251 21.86 15.07 -24.63
N LYS A 252 21.99 13.76 -24.42
CA LYS A 252 23.08 12.93 -25.01
C LYS A 252 22.53 11.97 -26.04
#